data_a73b2b9fe2d7a40c9c77e40c49dbdf25
#
_entry.id   a73b2b9fe2d7a40c9c77e40c49dbdf25
#
_cell.length_a   1.000
_cell.length_b   1.000
_cell.length_c   1.000
_cell.angle_alpha   90.00
_cell.angle_beta   90.00
_cell.angle_gamma   90.00
#
_symmetry.space_group_name_H-M   'P 1'
#
loop_
_entity.id
_entity.type
_entity.pdbx_description
1 polymer ?
#
loop_
_entity_poly.entity_id
_entity_poly.type
_entity_poly.pdbx_seq_one_letter_code
_entity_poly.pdbx_strand_id
1 'polypeptide(L)'
;CDTASLQDMHASLAAGPGGRLPPNPCEAEIAAALAEAHAAYVASSPKGGPCAVLMVVQPAERNVTDQRGIEACLWRSHGVPLVRMTMAEVEAAGKLSGPERRLLLPDGAEASVVYFRAGYTPNDYPTEREWSGRELLERSHAIKCPSIGQHLAGTKKAISRARVVSRHLPPSPAISSHLPPSPAISSHLPPSPA
;
A
#
# COMPACT_ATOMS: atom_id res chain seq x y z
N CYS A 1 1.00 -7.11 -9.16
CA CYS A 1 1.10 -6.25 -10.35
C CYS A 1 1.51 -7.04 -11.59
N ASP A 2 2.53 -7.89 -11.53
CA ASP A 2 2.89 -8.76 -12.66
C ASP A 2 1.71 -9.62 -13.16
N THR A 3 0.83 -10.04 -12.25
CA THR A 3 -0.38 -10.77 -12.59
C THR A 3 -1.39 -9.92 -13.38
N ALA A 4 -1.47 -8.60 -13.15
CA ALA A 4 -2.34 -7.72 -13.92
C ALA A 4 -1.86 -7.60 -15.37
N SER A 5 -0.56 -7.37 -15.57
CA SER A 5 0.06 -7.28 -16.91
C SER A 5 -0.05 -8.59 -17.68
N LEU A 6 0.14 -9.74 -17.00
CA LEU A 6 -0.07 -11.07 -17.60
C LEU A 6 -1.53 -11.29 -17.98
N GLN A 7 -2.45 -10.81 -17.17
CA GLN A 7 -3.89 -10.94 -17.42
C GLN A 7 -4.34 -10.13 -18.63
N ASP A 8 -3.83 -8.89 -18.76
CA ASP A 8 -4.09 -8.05 -19.93
C ASP A 8 -3.52 -8.66 -21.21
N MET A 9 -2.30 -9.22 -21.13
CA MET A 9 -1.71 -9.95 -22.23
C MET A 9 -2.52 -11.19 -22.59
N HIS A 10 -2.94 -11.99 -21.64
CA HIS A 10 -3.80 -13.16 -21.88
C HIS A 10 -5.15 -12.76 -22.43
N ALA A 11 -5.76 -11.68 -21.97
CA ALA A 11 -7.03 -11.17 -22.51
C ALA A 11 -6.88 -10.75 -23.99
N SER A 12 -5.74 -10.14 -24.35
CA SER A 12 -5.45 -9.74 -25.73
C SER A 12 -5.13 -10.92 -26.66
N LEU A 13 -4.55 -12.00 -26.13
CA LEU A 13 -4.20 -13.21 -26.87
C LEU A 13 -5.35 -14.22 -26.93
N ALA A 14 -6.19 -14.27 -25.92
CA ALA A 14 -7.33 -15.19 -25.80
C ALA A 14 -8.54 -14.66 -26.60
N ALA A 15 -8.39 -14.44 -27.88
CA ALA A 15 -9.50 -14.14 -28.80
C ALA A 15 -10.43 -15.36 -29.04
N GLY A 16 -10.46 -16.31 -28.12
CA GLY A 16 -11.31 -17.51 -28.16
C GLY A 16 -12.49 -17.42 -27.19
N PRO A 17 -13.62 -18.11 -27.47
CA PRO A 17 -14.90 -17.94 -26.77
C PRO A 17 -14.95 -18.62 -25.39
N GLY A 18 -13.88 -18.63 -24.59
CA GLY A 18 -13.84 -19.61 -23.51
C GLY A 18 -13.55 -19.16 -22.09
N GLY A 19 -13.18 -17.97 -21.79
CA GLY A 19 -12.85 -17.68 -20.41
C GLY A 19 -12.84 -16.19 -20.09
N ARG A 20 -13.85 -15.70 -19.38
CA ARG A 20 -13.78 -14.37 -18.79
C ARG A 20 -12.78 -14.42 -17.63
N LEU A 21 -11.57 -13.89 -17.84
CA LEU A 21 -10.65 -13.63 -16.73
C LEU A 21 -11.28 -12.57 -15.83
N PRO A 22 -11.30 -12.74 -14.50
CA PRO A 22 -11.79 -11.73 -13.60
C PRO A 22 -10.91 -10.47 -13.73
N PRO A 23 -11.45 -9.26 -13.61
CA PRO A 23 -10.64 -8.04 -13.63
C PRO A 23 -9.67 -8.05 -12.45
N ASN A 24 -8.46 -7.54 -12.68
CA ASN A 24 -7.44 -7.37 -11.64
C ASN A 24 -6.98 -5.90 -11.58
N PRO A 25 -7.72 -5.02 -10.92
CA PRO A 25 -7.40 -3.60 -10.83
C PRO A 25 -6.32 -3.28 -9.79
N CYS A 26 -5.59 -4.26 -9.28
CA CYS A 26 -4.66 -4.15 -8.15
C CYS A 26 -3.70 -2.95 -8.28
N GLU A 27 -3.07 -2.77 -9.44
CA GLU A 27 -2.12 -1.69 -9.68
C GLU A 27 -2.80 -0.31 -9.65
N ALA A 28 -3.93 -0.19 -10.33
CA ALA A 28 -4.70 1.04 -10.41
C ALA A 28 -5.28 1.44 -9.04
N GLU A 29 -5.80 0.49 -8.28
CA GLU A 29 -6.37 0.74 -6.95
C GLU A 29 -5.31 1.12 -5.92
N ILE A 30 -4.12 0.48 -5.94
CA ILE A 30 -3.01 0.88 -5.07
C ILE A 30 -2.53 2.29 -5.44
N ALA A 31 -2.37 2.60 -6.72
CA ALA A 31 -1.97 3.94 -7.16
C ALA A 31 -3.02 4.99 -6.76
N ALA A 32 -4.30 4.73 -6.92
CA ALA A 32 -5.38 5.62 -6.52
C ALA A 32 -5.38 5.89 -5.00
N ALA A 33 -5.21 4.85 -4.18
CA ALA A 33 -5.14 5.01 -2.73
C ALA A 33 -3.92 5.84 -2.28
N LEU A 34 -2.76 5.64 -2.91
CA LEU A 34 -1.57 6.45 -2.65
C LEU A 34 -1.76 7.91 -3.10
N ALA A 35 -2.44 8.14 -4.23
CA ALA A 35 -2.75 9.48 -4.73
C ALA A 35 -3.74 10.20 -3.81
N GLU A 36 -4.75 9.53 -3.29
CA GLU A 36 -5.69 10.08 -2.32
C GLU A 36 -4.98 10.50 -1.01
N ALA A 37 -4.11 9.64 -0.48
CA ALA A 37 -3.31 9.96 0.68
C ALA A 37 -2.37 11.14 0.43
N HIS A 38 -1.72 11.18 -0.74
CA HIS A 38 -0.90 12.30 -1.17
C HIS A 38 -1.69 13.61 -1.22
N ALA A 39 -2.87 13.61 -1.82
CA ALA A 39 -3.74 14.78 -1.92
C ALA A 39 -4.19 15.27 -0.53
N ALA A 40 -4.54 14.35 0.37
CA ALA A 40 -4.89 14.68 1.76
C ALA A 40 -3.71 15.34 2.51
N TYR A 41 -2.50 14.82 2.31
CA TYR A 41 -1.29 15.41 2.87
C TYR A 41 -1.07 16.84 2.35
N VAL A 42 -1.10 17.02 1.03
CA VAL A 42 -0.89 18.33 0.37
C VAL A 42 -1.93 19.35 0.86
N ALA A 43 -3.19 18.94 1.00
CA ALA A 43 -4.26 19.81 1.50
C ALA A 43 -4.04 20.25 2.96
N SER A 44 -3.35 19.44 3.76
CA SER A 44 -3.03 19.75 5.16
C SER A 44 -1.69 20.49 5.35
N SER A 45 -0.84 20.51 4.30
CA SER A 45 0.50 21.11 4.36
C SER A 45 0.47 22.58 3.97
N PRO A 46 0.82 23.52 4.87
CA PRO A 46 0.65 24.95 4.63
C PRO A 46 1.68 25.58 3.66
N LYS A 47 2.69 24.85 3.20
CA LYS A 47 3.87 25.45 2.52
C LYS A 47 4.05 25.16 1.04
N GLY A 48 3.17 24.42 0.38
CA GLY A 48 3.13 24.29 -1.09
C GLY A 48 4.49 24.12 -1.77
N GLY A 49 5.24 23.07 -1.40
CA GLY A 49 6.47 22.69 -2.11
C GLY A 49 6.25 21.43 -2.95
N PRO A 50 7.26 21.01 -3.74
CA PRO A 50 7.19 19.73 -4.44
C PRO A 50 7.08 18.59 -3.43
N CYS A 51 6.06 17.76 -3.61
CA CYS A 51 5.80 16.60 -2.77
C CYS A 51 5.86 15.31 -3.57
N ALA A 52 6.35 14.22 -2.96
CA ALA A 52 6.44 12.91 -3.58
C ALA A 52 5.98 11.80 -2.61
N VAL A 53 5.57 10.68 -3.15
CA VAL A 53 5.42 9.43 -2.38
C VAL A 53 6.81 8.81 -2.23
N LEU A 54 7.18 8.45 -1.02
CA LEU A 54 8.40 7.68 -0.73
C LEU A 54 8.05 6.21 -0.61
N MET A 55 8.57 5.37 -1.49
CA MET A 55 8.47 3.92 -1.38
C MET A 55 9.75 3.37 -0.71
N VAL A 56 9.59 2.77 0.46
CA VAL A 56 10.70 2.12 1.17
C VAL A 56 10.89 0.71 0.63
N VAL A 57 12.09 0.41 0.12
CA VAL A 57 12.42 -0.83 -0.59
C VAL A 57 13.60 -1.56 0.06
N GLN A 58 13.79 -2.83 -0.29
CA GLN A 58 14.96 -3.62 0.13
C GLN A 58 16.20 -3.26 -0.71
N PRO A 59 17.43 -3.36 -0.17
CA PRO A 59 18.66 -3.03 -0.89
C PRO A 59 18.86 -3.87 -2.15
N ALA A 60 18.50 -5.15 -2.14
CA ALA A 60 18.62 -6.07 -3.28
C ALA A 60 17.21 -6.51 -3.75
N GLU A 61 16.39 -5.53 -4.09
CA GLU A 61 15.00 -5.75 -4.43
C GLU A 61 14.83 -6.63 -5.68
N ARG A 62 14.12 -7.74 -5.54
CA ARG A 62 13.79 -8.65 -6.63
C ARG A 62 12.48 -8.30 -7.32
N ASN A 63 11.57 -7.64 -6.59
CA ASN A 63 10.24 -7.30 -7.06
C ASN A 63 10.20 -5.87 -7.67
N VAL A 64 11.23 -5.55 -8.45
CA VAL A 64 11.37 -4.22 -9.08
C VAL A 64 10.25 -3.95 -10.07
N THR A 65 9.84 -4.94 -10.85
CA THR A 65 8.78 -4.79 -11.87
C THR A 65 7.47 -4.36 -11.26
N ASP A 66 7.05 -5.03 -10.18
CA ASP A 66 5.84 -4.71 -9.42
C ASP A 66 5.88 -3.27 -8.87
N GLN A 67 7.01 -2.87 -8.30
CA GLN A 67 7.18 -1.52 -7.76
C GLN A 67 7.16 -0.45 -8.87
N ARG A 68 7.79 -0.73 -10.01
CA ARG A 68 7.79 0.17 -11.17
C ARG A 68 6.42 0.27 -11.83
N GLY A 69 5.63 -0.79 -11.80
CA GLY A 69 4.24 -0.76 -12.26
C GLY A 69 3.42 0.24 -11.44
N ILE A 70 3.48 0.16 -10.11
CA ILE A 70 2.81 1.10 -9.21
C ILE A 70 3.30 2.54 -9.45
N GLU A 71 4.62 2.75 -9.55
CA GLU A 71 5.22 4.06 -9.81
C GLU A 71 4.71 4.66 -11.13
N ALA A 72 4.72 3.85 -12.19
CA ALA A 72 4.27 4.30 -13.52
C ALA A 72 2.77 4.59 -13.55
N CYS A 73 1.95 3.77 -12.88
CA CYS A 73 0.52 3.99 -12.77
C CYS A 73 0.22 5.26 -11.97
N LEU A 74 0.87 5.46 -10.85
CA LEU A 74 0.73 6.64 -9.99
C LEU A 74 1.06 7.93 -10.77
N TRP A 75 2.16 7.92 -11.53
CA TRP A 75 2.54 9.06 -12.35
C TRP A 75 1.56 9.30 -13.51
N ARG A 76 1.26 8.26 -14.30
CA ARG A 76 0.42 8.43 -15.51
C ARG A 76 -1.01 8.81 -15.20
N SER A 77 -1.59 8.24 -14.15
CA SER A 77 -3.00 8.42 -13.83
C SER A 77 -3.27 9.59 -12.90
N HIS A 78 -2.30 9.95 -12.05
CA HIS A 78 -2.50 10.94 -10.98
C HIS A 78 -1.47 12.07 -10.98
N GLY A 79 -0.41 12.01 -11.79
CA GLY A 79 0.64 13.03 -11.83
C GLY A 79 1.48 13.11 -10.55
N VAL A 80 1.44 12.08 -9.69
CA VAL A 80 2.13 12.07 -8.41
C VAL A 80 3.49 11.38 -8.56
N PRO A 81 4.61 12.06 -8.25
CA PRO A 81 5.92 11.45 -8.32
C PRO A 81 6.15 10.48 -7.17
N LEU A 82 6.94 9.43 -7.45
CA LEU A 82 7.34 8.44 -6.47
C LEU A 82 8.86 8.29 -6.46
N VAL A 83 9.45 8.34 -5.26
CA VAL A 83 10.88 8.13 -5.01
C VAL A 83 11.06 6.81 -4.28
N ARG A 84 12.04 6.01 -4.66
CA ARG A 84 12.37 4.73 -4.02
C ARG A 84 13.65 4.87 -3.23
N MET A 85 13.64 4.51 -1.95
CA MET A 85 14.82 4.53 -1.08
C MET A 85 14.80 3.33 -0.13
N THR A 86 15.97 2.83 0.22
CA THR A 86 16.16 1.89 1.33
C THR A 86 16.12 2.65 2.66
N MET A 87 15.91 1.94 3.78
CA MET A 87 15.95 2.58 5.10
C MET A 87 17.32 3.21 5.41
N ALA A 88 18.42 2.56 4.99
CA ALA A 88 19.77 3.10 5.16
C ALA A 88 20.00 4.39 4.35
N GLU A 89 19.44 4.49 3.14
CA GLU A 89 19.46 5.71 2.34
C GLU A 89 18.62 6.82 2.98
N VAL A 90 17.47 6.48 3.56
CA VAL A 90 16.65 7.43 4.32
C VAL A 90 17.39 7.95 5.53
N GLU A 91 18.08 7.09 6.28
CA GLU A 91 18.91 7.51 7.41
C GLU A 91 20.03 8.49 6.97
N ALA A 92 20.70 8.16 5.86
CA ALA A 92 21.83 8.95 5.38
C ALA A 92 21.42 10.32 4.80
N ALA A 93 20.28 10.41 4.13
CA ALA A 93 19.93 11.57 3.32
C ALA A 93 18.61 12.25 3.69
N GLY A 94 17.71 11.56 4.37
CA GLY A 94 16.43 12.12 4.82
C GLY A 94 16.61 13.11 5.97
N LYS A 95 15.82 14.19 5.97
CA LYS A 95 15.91 15.23 7.02
C LYS A 95 14.52 15.63 7.49
N LEU A 96 14.34 15.73 8.81
CA LEU A 96 13.12 16.32 9.37
C LEU A 96 13.28 17.84 9.45
N SER A 97 12.29 18.57 8.92
CA SER A 97 12.30 20.02 8.86
C SER A 97 11.07 20.61 9.55
N GLY A 98 11.31 21.69 10.28
CA GLY A 98 10.28 22.45 10.97
C GLY A 98 9.66 21.76 12.19
N PRO A 99 8.77 22.46 12.90
CA PRO A 99 8.07 21.90 14.06
C PRO A 99 7.12 20.75 13.68
N GLU A 100 6.59 20.75 12.47
CA GLU A 100 5.75 19.68 11.92
C GLU A 100 6.54 18.43 11.52
N ARG A 101 7.89 18.45 11.59
CA ARG A 101 8.75 17.31 11.23
C ARG A 101 8.51 16.81 9.81
N ARG A 102 8.45 17.73 8.85
CA ARG A 102 8.31 17.38 7.43
C ARG A 102 9.54 16.60 6.96
N LEU A 103 9.34 15.51 6.28
CA LEU A 103 10.42 14.68 5.75
C LEU A 103 10.88 15.21 4.40
N LEU A 104 12.09 15.77 4.35
CA LEU A 104 12.71 16.22 3.11
C LEU A 104 13.57 15.10 2.53
N LEU A 105 13.39 14.85 1.25
CA LEU A 105 14.14 13.92 0.43
C LEU A 105 15.43 14.58 -0.10
N PRO A 106 16.40 13.81 -0.65
CA PRO A 106 17.69 14.36 -1.12
C PRO A 106 17.58 15.44 -2.19
N ASP A 107 16.55 15.38 -3.04
CA ASP A 107 16.25 16.36 -4.09
C ASP A 107 15.51 17.60 -3.58
N GLY A 108 15.23 17.67 -2.28
CA GLY A 108 14.49 18.76 -1.65
C GLY A 108 12.98 18.61 -1.70
N ALA A 109 12.43 17.60 -2.34
CA ALA A 109 11.01 17.30 -2.29
C ALA A 109 10.60 16.83 -0.89
N GLU A 110 9.34 17.06 -0.52
CA GLU A 110 8.76 16.63 0.73
C GLU A 110 8.06 15.28 0.55
N ALA A 111 8.36 14.29 1.41
CA ALA A 111 7.64 13.03 1.40
C ALA A 111 6.24 13.22 1.99
N SER A 112 5.22 13.05 1.17
CA SER A 112 3.81 13.11 1.57
C SER A 112 3.31 11.81 2.17
N VAL A 113 3.67 10.69 1.54
CA VAL A 113 3.31 9.33 1.96
C VAL A 113 4.57 8.49 2.01
N VAL A 114 4.71 7.69 3.05
CA VAL A 114 5.73 6.64 3.17
C VAL A 114 5.06 5.29 2.96
N TYR A 115 5.30 4.68 1.81
CA TYR A 115 4.78 3.36 1.46
C TYR A 115 5.84 2.29 1.71
N PHE A 116 5.61 1.46 2.72
CA PHE A 116 6.58 0.42 3.11
C PHE A 116 6.41 -0.84 2.25
N ARG A 117 7.40 -1.10 1.38
CA ARG A 117 7.58 -2.37 0.67
C ARG A 117 8.68 -3.22 1.31
N ALA A 118 9.31 -2.71 2.36
CA ALA A 118 10.30 -3.35 3.22
C ALA A 118 10.06 -2.96 4.68
N GLY A 119 10.74 -3.62 5.62
CA GLY A 119 10.70 -3.27 7.05
C GLY A 119 9.70 -4.07 7.87
N TYR A 120 9.25 -5.23 7.40
CA TYR A 120 8.30 -6.12 8.08
C TYR A 120 8.95 -7.40 8.62
N THR A 121 10.22 -7.62 8.37
CA THR A 121 10.98 -8.74 8.92
C THR A 121 12.26 -8.26 9.63
N PRO A 122 12.83 -9.01 10.59
CA PRO A 122 14.10 -8.67 11.21
C PRO A 122 15.25 -8.54 10.21
N ASN A 123 15.20 -9.25 9.08
CA ASN A 123 16.21 -9.20 8.03
C ASN A 123 16.28 -7.85 7.31
N ASP A 124 15.21 -7.05 7.41
CA ASP A 124 15.18 -5.70 6.86
C ASP A 124 15.94 -4.69 7.75
N TYR A 125 16.43 -5.13 8.92
CA TYR A 125 17.14 -4.30 9.92
C TYR A 125 18.47 -4.95 10.31
N PRO A 126 19.43 -5.14 9.37
CA PRO A 126 20.70 -5.80 9.65
C PRO A 126 21.62 -4.99 10.56
N THR A 127 21.46 -3.66 10.62
CA THR A 127 22.27 -2.76 11.43
C THR A 127 21.40 -1.68 12.13
N GLU A 128 22.02 -0.87 12.99
CA GLU A 128 21.35 0.27 13.65
C GLU A 128 20.91 1.37 12.66
N ARG A 129 21.50 1.40 11.47
CA ARG A 129 21.15 2.41 10.44
C ARG A 129 19.72 2.24 9.95
N GLU A 130 19.30 1.00 9.71
CA GLU A 130 17.93 0.71 9.26
C GLU A 130 16.91 1.05 10.36
N TRP A 131 17.25 0.79 11.63
CA TRP A 131 16.43 1.20 12.76
C TRP A 131 16.32 2.72 12.87
N SER A 132 17.43 3.43 12.73
CA SER A 132 17.46 4.90 12.74
C SER A 132 16.67 5.49 11.58
N GLY A 133 16.79 4.91 10.37
CA GLY A 133 15.99 5.27 9.21
C GLY A 133 14.49 5.04 9.45
N ARG A 134 14.13 3.90 10.05
CA ARG A 134 12.73 3.62 10.42
C ARG A 134 12.21 4.61 11.46
N GLU A 135 12.97 4.92 12.49
CA GLU A 135 12.59 5.92 13.50
C GLU A 135 12.36 7.28 12.86
N LEU A 136 13.26 7.72 11.97
CA LEU A 136 13.13 8.98 11.24
C LEU A 136 11.82 9.01 10.44
N LEU A 137 11.49 7.95 9.72
CA LEU A 137 10.23 7.82 8.99
C LEU A 137 9.02 7.90 9.92
N GLU A 138 9.00 7.15 11.01
CA GLU A 138 7.87 7.14 11.95
C GLU A 138 7.67 8.49 12.65
N ARG A 139 8.74 9.21 12.92
CA ARG A 139 8.71 10.55 13.55
C ARG A 139 8.29 11.65 12.58
N SER A 140 8.31 11.39 11.28
CA SER A 140 7.93 12.37 10.27
C SER A 140 6.42 12.63 10.24
N HIS A 141 6.03 13.77 9.68
CA HIS A 141 4.62 14.11 9.45
C HIS A 141 4.00 13.34 8.28
N ALA A 142 4.80 12.76 7.39
CA ALA A 142 4.32 11.98 6.24
C ALA A 142 3.29 10.92 6.66
N ILE A 143 2.30 10.66 5.82
CA ILE A 143 1.33 9.58 6.03
C ILE A 143 2.01 8.23 5.83
N LYS A 144 1.84 7.27 6.76
CA LYS A 144 2.46 5.94 6.70
C LYS A 144 1.49 4.89 6.18
N CYS A 145 1.95 4.08 5.24
CA CYS A 145 1.21 2.94 4.70
C CYS A 145 2.12 1.68 4.71
N PRO A 146 1.88 0.72 5.61
CA PRO A 146 0.97 0.77 6.75
C PRO A 146 1.48 1.66 7.89
N SER A 147 0.60 2.09 8.77
CA SER A 147 1.01 2.70 10.05
C SER A 147 1.68 1.66 10.95
N ILE A 148 2.50 2.13 11.92
CA ILE A 148 3.15 1.21 12.88
C ILE A 148 2.13 0.36 13.66
N GLY A 149 0.97 0.92 13.99
CA GLY A 149 -0.09 0.17 14.65
C GLY A 149 -0.64 -0.98 13.80
N GLN A 150 -0.88 -0.73 12.52
CA GLN A 150 -1.32 -1.76 11.56
C GLN A 150 -0.22 -2.81 11.35
N HIS A 151 1.03 -2.38 11.25
CA HIS A 151 2.18 -3.27 11.10
C HIS A 151 2.31 -4.22 12.30
N LEU A 152 2.24 -3.69 13.53
CA LEU A 152 2.30 -4.47 14.76
C LEU A 152 1.10 -5.39 14.91
N ALA A 153 -0.10 -4.96 14.51
CA ALA A 153 -1.30 -5.80 14.55
C ALA A 153 -1.18 -7.08 13.70
N GLY A 154 -0.44 -7.01 12.59
CA GLY A 154 -0.14 -8.17 11.73
C GLY A 154 0.87 -9.16 12.31
N THR A 155 1.52 -8.86 13.44
CA THR A 155 2.52 -9.75 14.02
C THR A 155 1.87 -10.95 14.72
N LYS A 156 2.54 -12.11 14.65
CA LYS A 156 2.06 -13.33 15.33
C LYS A 156 1.87 -13.14 16.85
N LYS A 157 2.67 -12.28 17.48
CA LYS A 157 2.56 -11.99 18.91
C LYS A 157 1.29 -11.20 19.24
N ALA A 158 0.90 -10.24 18.42
CA ALA A 158 -0.35 -9.51 18.59
C ALA A 158 -1.55 -10.44 18.39
N ILE A 159 -1.54 -11.29 17.35
CA ILE A 159 -2.59 -12.26 17.07
C ILE A 159 -2.73 -13.28 18.22
N SER A 160 -1.62 -13.78 18.76
CA SER A 160 -1.67 -14.73 19.89
C SER A 160 -2.22 -14.09 21.16
N ARG A 161 -1.89 -12.82 21.44
CA ARG A 161 -2.46 -12.09 22.58
C ARG A 161 -3.94 -11.77 22.37
N ALA A 162 -4.35 -11.37 21.19
CA ALA A 162 -5.77 -11.15 20.87
C ALA A 162 -6.61 -12.41 21.10
N ARG A 163 -6.10 -13.60 20.76
CA ARG A 163 -6.75 -14.88 21.05
C ARG A 163 -6.89 -15.17 22.54
N VAL A 164 -5.93 -14.78 23.38
CA VAL A 164 -6.02 -14.91 24.83
C VAL A 164 -7.08 -13.97 25.40
N VAL A 165 -7.09 -12.71 24.95
CA VAL A 165 -8.07 -11.72 25.38
C VAL A 165 -9.48 -12.13 24.95
N SER A 166 -9.68 -12.60 23.72
CA SER A 166 -11.01 -13.01 23.24
C SER A 166 -11.60 -14.20 23.98
N ARG A 167 -10.78 -15.07 24.59
CA ARG A 167 -11.24 -16.17 25.43
C ARG A 167 -11.77 -15.71 26.79
N HIS A 168 -11.42 -14.51 27.22
CA HIS A 168 -11.83 -13.93 28.52
C HIS A 168 -12.88 -12.83 28.36
N LEU A 169 -13.24 -12.44 27.15
CA LEU A 169 -14.34 -11.53 26.89
C LEU A 169 -15.65 -12.31 26.91
N PRO A 170 -16.71 -11.75 27.55
CA PRO A 170 -18.04 -12.34 27.42
C PRO A 170 -18.43 -12.35 25.93
N PRO A 171 -19.24 -13.34 25.48
CA PRO A 171 -19.71 -13.37 24.10
C PRO A 171 -20.38 -12.04 23.78
N SER A 172 -19.92 -11.38 22.70
CA SER A 172 -20.57 -10.18 22.22
C SER A 172 -22.05 -10.45 22.02
N PRO A 173 -22.96 -9.55 22.43
CA PRO A 173 -24.36 -9.69 22.08
C PRO A 173 -24.46 -9.89 20.59
N ALA A 174 -25.17 -10.91 20.17
CA ALA A 174 -25.35 -11.27 18.78
C ALA A 174 -25.82 -10.00 18.02
N ILE A 175 -25.00 -9.48 17.12
CA ILE A 175 -25.43 -8.50 16.16
C ILE A 175 -26.46 -9.23 15.31
N SER A 176 -27.75 -8.92 15.58
CA SER A 176 -28.85 -9.44 14.78
C SER A 176 -28.55 -9.12 13.31
N SER A 177 -28.22 -10.15 12.55
CA SER A 177 -27.89 -10.05 11.15
C SER A 177 -29.17 -9.82 10.35
N HIS A 178 -29.63 -8.58 10.30
CA HIS A 178 -30.50 -8.12 9.22
C HIS A 178 -29.63 -7.81 7.98
N LEU A 179 -28.99 -8.84 7.44
CA LEU A 179 -28.58 -8.81 6.05
C LEU A 179 -29.84 -9.06 5.22
N PRO A 180 -30.19 -8.15 4.30
CA PRO A 180 -31.28 -8.43 3.36
C PRO A 180 -30.89 -9.67 2.53
N PRO A 181 -31.84 -10.54 2.21
CA PRO A 181 -31.56 -11.73 1.40
C PRO A 181 -30.98 -11.29 0.05
N SER A 182 -29.86 -11.91 -0.34
CA SER A 182 -29.28 -11.72 -1.67
C SER A 182 -30.35 -11.94 -2.73
N PRO A 183 -30.45 -11.07 -3.78
CA PRO A 183 -31.40 -11.28 -4.84
C PRO A 183 -31.10 -12.62 -5.52
N ALA A 184 -32.13 -13.45 -5.60
CA ALA A 184 -32.08 -14.75 -6.30
C ALA A 184 -31.65 -14.51 -7.75
N ILE A 185 -30.52 -15.10 -8.16
CA ILE A 185 -30.11 -15.15 -9.55
C ILE A 185 -31.12 -16.07 -10.28
N SER A 186 -32.07 -15.47 -10.97
CA SER A 186 -32.97 -16.18 -11.84
C SER A 186 -32.19 -16.79 -13.01
N SER A 187 -32.07 -18.11 -13.01
CA SER A 187 -31.45 -18.89 -14.08
C SER A 187 -32.43 -19.00 -15.27
N HIS A 188 -32.51 -17.96 -16.08
CA HIS A 188 -33.10 -18.11 -17.44
C HIS A 188 -31.97 -18.35 -18.44
N LEU A 189 -31.70 -19.62 -18.69
CA LEU A 189 -30.97 -20.07 -19.88
C LEU A 189 -31.92 -19.98 -21.07
N PRO A 190 -31.55 -19.31 -22.17
CA PRO A 190 -32.32 -19.38 -23.41
C PRO A 190 -32.17 -20.78 -24.03
N PRO A 191 -33.21 -21.30 -24.72
CA PRO A 191 -33.14 -22.61 -25.39
C PRO A 191 -32.14 -22.56 -26.55
N SER A 192 -31.40 -23.66 -26.75
CA SER A 192 -30.47 -23.86 -27.86
C SER A 192 -31.25 -23.86 -29.19
N PRO A 193 -30.70 -23.23 -30.25
CA PRO A 193 -31.24 -23.34 -31.58
C PRO A 193 -31.00 -24.75 -32.15
N ALA A 194 -32.00 -25.26 -32.85
CA ALA A 194 -32.01 -26.51 -33.59
C ALA A 194 -31.09 -26.50 -34.82
#